data_d7f496b5764f223a445999b9f2bebfa5
#
_entry.id   d7f496b5764f223a445999b9f2bebfa5
#
_cell.length_a   1.000
_cell.length_b   1.000
_cell.length_c   1.000
_cell.angle_alpha   90.00
_cell.angle_beta   90.00
_cell.angle_gamma   90.00
#
_symmetry.space_group_name_H-M   'P 1'
#
loop_
_entity.id
_entity.type
_entity.pdbx_description
1 polymer ?
#
loop_
_entity_poly.entity_id
_entity_poly.type
_entity_poly.pdbx_seq_one_letter_code
_entity_poly.pdbx_strand_id
1 'polypeptide(L)'
;MPIAMITGASKGLGRALGAALAQRGWDLVLDARTAGALRETAQELGRLYGTRVVALAGDVTDGAHRKALVAAAGELGGLDVLVSNASALGAEPLVRLEGLPLAGLREALETNVVAALGLVQEALPLLRASAAGAVVTVSSDAAAEPYPTWGGYGASKAALDQLAAVLGEEEPGLRVWAVDPGDMGTDLYKAAVPGDTEPRPGPESVAPAFVRLLERRPAGGRYAAAALLEETDRGQR
;
A
#
# COMPACT_ATOMS: atom_id res chain seq x y z
N MET A 1 -16.89 -7.80 11.38
CA MET A 1 -16.58 -7.06 10.14
C MET A 1 -15.10 -7.26 9.87
N PRO A 2 -14.66 -7.42 8.62
CA PRO A 2 -13.25 -7.54 8.33
C PRO A 2 -12.52 -6.22 8.62
N ILE A 3 -11.22 -6.32 8.94
CA ILE A 3 -10.41 -5.18 9.37
C ILE A 3 -9.20 -5.05 8.45
N ALA A 4 -9.00 -3.86 7.87
CA ALA A 4 -7.84 -3.54 7.05
C ALA A 4 -6.99 -2.44 7.68
N MET A 5 -5.68 -2.60 7.63
CA MET A 5 -4.70 -1.56 7.94
C MET A 5 -4.07 -1.05 6.64
N ILE A 6 -4.04 0.27 6.45
CA ILE A 6 -3.51 0.89 5.23
C ILE A 6 -2.53 1.99 5.62
N THR A 7 -1.28 1.87 5.19
CA THR A 7 -0.29 2.92 5.39
C THR A 7 -0.31 3.96 4.26
N GLY A 8 0.02 5.22 4.55
CA GLY A 8 -0.03 6.30 3.57
C GLY A 8 -1.45 6.63 3.10
N ALA A 9 -2.44 6.59 3.99
CA ALA A 9 -3.87 6.63 3.66
C ALA A 9 -4.52 8.03 3.65
N SER A 10 -3.76 9.11 3.84
CA SER A 10 -4.31 10.48 3.84
C SER A 10 -4.63 11.03 2.46
N LYS A 11 -4.09 10.43 1.39
CA LYS A 11 -4.25 10.85 0.00
C LYS A 11 -3.93 9.70 -0.98
N GLY A 12 -4.08 9.97 -2.28
CA GLY A 12 -3.69 9.05 -3.35
C GLY A 12 -4.33 7.68 -3.23
N LEU A 13 -3.56 6.64 -3.59
CA LEU A 13 -4.04 5.27 -3.62
C LEU A 13 -4.50 4.77 -2.24
N GLY A 14 -3.75 5.09 -1.18
CA GLY A 14 -4.12 4.65 0.18
C GLY A 14 -5.51 5.17 0.61
N ARG A 15 -5.83 6.44 0.32
CA ARG A 15 -7.18 7.00 0.56
C ARG A 15 -8.24 6.32 -0.29
N ALA A 16 -7.96 6.11 -1.59
CA ALA A 16 -8.88 5.45 -2.50
C ALA A 16 -9.17 4.00 -2.08
N LEU A 17 -8.15 3.27 -1.63
CA LEU A 17 -8.32 1.92 -1.06
C LEU A 17 -9.13 1.93 0.23
N GLY A 18 -8.86 2.88 1.13
CA GLY A 18 -9.66 3.08 2.34
C GLY A 18 -11.14 3.29 2.02
N ALA A 19 -11.44 4.15 1.05
CA ALA A 19 -12.82 4.40 0.61
C ALA A 19 -13.48 3.15 -0.01
N ALA A 20 -12.76 2.43 -0.88
CA ALA A 20 -13.27 1.23 -1.53
C ALA A 20 -13.55 0.08 -0.54
N LEU A 21 -12.75 -0.05 0.52
CA LEU A 21 -12.96 -1.05 1.57
C LEU A 21 -14.04 -0.61 2.56
N ALA A 22 -14.06 0.66 2.99
CA ALA A 22 -15.11 1.19 3.85
C ALA A 22 -16.51 1.03 3.22
N GLN A 23 -16.62 1.29 1.91
CA GLN A 23 -17.86 1.07 1.15
C GLN A 23 -18.35 -0.38 1.20
N ARG A 24 -17.46 -1.33 1.47
CA ARG A 24 -17.76 -2.77 1.62
C ARG A 24 -17.90 -3.22 3.06
N GLY A 25 -18.01 -2.28 3.99
CA GLY A 25 -18.22 -2.55 5.40
C GLY A 25 -16.98 -3.01 6.16
N TRP A 26 -15.76 -2.70 5.65
CA TRP A 26 -14.51 -2.96 6.37
C TRP A 26 -14.28 -1.89 7.43
N ASP A 27 -13.87 -2.30 8.61
CA ASP A 27 -13.27 -1.41 9.59
C ASP A 27 -11.82 -1.13 9.21
N LEU A 28 -11.33 0.06 9.53
CA LEU A 28 -10.04 0.53 9.03
C LEU A 28 -9.13 1.03 10.14
N VAL A 29 -7.85 0.69 10.04
CA VAL A 29 -6.75 1.40 10.69
C VAL A 29 -5.97 2.13 9.61
N LEU A 30 -5.97 3.46 9.67
CA LEU A 30 -5.33 4.31 8.67
C LEU A 30 -4.13 5.04 9.27
N ASP A 31 -3.04 5.05 8.52
CA ASP A 31 -1.80 5.73 8.87
C ASP A 31 -1.42 6.77 7.83
N ALA A 32 -0.87 7.88 8.27
CA ALA A 32 -0.12 8.82 7.46
C ALA A 32 0.61 9.85 8.35
N ARG A 33 1.64 10.50 7.80
CA ARG A 33 2.39 11.55 8.50
C ARG A 33 1.57 12.82 8.74
N THR A 34 0.64 13.17 7.85
CA THR A 34 -0.13 14.42 7.90
C THR A 34 -1.42 14.24 8.69
N ALA A 35 -1.41 14.59 9.96
CA ALA A 35 -2.52 14.38 10.90
C ALA A 35 -3.86 15.02 10.46
N GLY A 36 -3.84 16.24 9.88
CA GLY A 36 -5.05 16.94 9.43
C GLY A 36 -5.77 16.16 8.34
N ALA A 37 -5.09 15.92 7.22
CA ALA A 37 -5.64 15.20 6.08
C ALA A 37 -6.07 13.77 6.42
N LEU A 38 -5.32 13.08 7.30
CA LEU A 38 -5.68 11.73 7.75
C LEU A 38 -6.97 11.72 8.55
N ARG A 39 -7.16 12.68 9.48
CA ARG A 39 -8.38 12.83 10.27
C ARG A 39 -9.59 13.14 9.39
N GLU A 40 -9.44 14.06 8.43
CA GLU A 40 -10.49 14.37 7.46
C GLU A 40 -10.91 13.12 6.68
N THR A 41 -9.95 12.36 6.16
CA THR A 41 -10.22 11.08 5.48
C THR A 41 -10.99 10.12 6.39
N ALA A 42 -10.53 9.91 7.63
CA ALA A 42 -11.18 8.97 8.54
C ALA A 42 -12.61 9.40 8.91
N GLN A 43 -12.83 10.68 9.19
CA GLN A 43 -14.16 11.23 9.50
C GLN A 43 -15.10 11.11 8.30
N GLU A 44 -14.62 11.41 7.10
CA GLU A 44 -15.39 11.27 5.86
C GLU A 44 -15.84 9.81 5.67
N LEU A 45 -14.90 8.85 5.74
CA LEU A 45 -15.20 7.44 5.53
C LEU A 45 -16.15 6.88 6.59
N GLY A 46 -15.91 7.19 7.87
CA GLY A 46 -16.81 6.77 8.95
C GLY A 46 -18.22 7.33 8.80
N ARG A 47 -18.34 8.60 8.39
CA ARG A 47 -19.64 9.25 8.16
C ARG A 47 -20.38 8.69 6.94
N LEU A 48 -19.68 8.43 5.83
CA LEU A 48 -20.29 7.97 4.58
C LEU A 48 -20.72 6.51 4.64
N TYR A 49 -19.92 5.66 5.30
CA TYR A 49 -20.10 4.21 5.21
C TYR A 49 -20.47 3.54 6.54
N GLY A 50 -20.45 4.28 7.66
CA GLY A 50 -20.81 3.76 8.97
C GLY A 50 -19.81 2.75 9.56
N THR A 51 -18.59 2.66 9.02
CA THR A 51 -17.52 1.77 9.48
C THR A 51 -16.70 2.44 10.59
N ARG A 52 -16.04 1.63 11.43
CA ARG A 52 -15.10 2.14 12.41
C ARG A 52 -13.79 2.47 11.70
N VAL A 53 -13.30 3.70 11.86
CA VAL A 53 -12.05 4.14 11.26
C VAL A 53 -11.16 4.74 12.34
N VAL A 54 -10.06 4.05 12.65
CA VAL A 54 -9.01 4.56 13.54
C VAL A 54 -7.92 5.20 12.69
N ALA A 55 -7.64 6.47 12.95
CA ALA A 55 -6.60 7.25 12.25
C ALA A 55 -5.45 7.55 13.21
N LEU A 56 -4.28 7.02 12.93
CA LEU A 56 -3.06 7.25 13.70
C LEU A 56 -2.04 7.99 12.84
N ALA A 57 -1.77 9.24 13.21
CA ALA A 57 -0.77 10.03 12.50
C ALA A 57 0.63 9.75 13.06
N GLY A 58 1.57 9.41 12.18
CA GLY A 58 2.94 9.12 12.53
C GLY A 58 3.79 8.72 11.32
N ASP A 59 5.01 8.33 11.58
CA ASP A 59 5.94 7.84 10.58
C ASP A 59 6.09 6.32 10.70
N VAL A 60 5.84 5.59 9.62
CA VAL A 60 5.98 4.13 9.58
C VAL A 60 7.41 3.64 9.85
N THR A 61 8.40 4.51 9.72
CA THR A 61 9.80 4.20 10.07
C THR A 61 10.01 4.13 11.59
N ASP A 62 9.11 4.74 12.38
CA ASP A 62 9.14 4.64 13.85
C ASP A 62 8.51 3.33 14.33
N GLY A 63 9.30 2.49 15.02
CA GLY A 63 8.83 1.23 15.58
C GLY A 63 7.75 1.38 16.65
N ALA A 64 7.75 2.46 17.43
CA ALA A 64 6.68 2.70 18.41
C ALA A 64 5.35 3.01 17.70
N HIS A 65 5.40 3.75 16.58
CA HIS A 65 4.22 4.04 15.78
C HIS A 65 3.65 2.77 15.12
N ARG A 66 4.50 1.89 14.55
CA ARG A 66 4.04 0.59 14.00
C ARG A 66 3.34 -0.27 15.05
N LYS A 67 3.91 -0.35 16.27
CA LYS A 67 3.26 -1.07 17.39
C LYS A 67 1.90 -0.48 17.75
N ALA A 68 1.77 0.85 17.74
CA ALA A 68 0.49 1.52 18.01
C ALA A 68 -0.56 1.19 16.93
N LEU A 69 -0.16 1.12 15.66
CA LEU A 69 -1.05 0.69 14.56
C LEU A 69 -1.56 -0.74 14.76
N VAL A 70 -0.68 -1.67 15.12
CA VAL A 70 -1.05 -3.07 15.35
C VAL A 70 -1.93 -3.21 16.60
N ALA A 71 -1.65 -2.46 17.67
CA ALA A 71 -2.49 -2.41 18.86
C ALA A 71 -3.90 -1.92 18.53
N ALA A 72 -4.03 -0.85 17.73
CA ALA A 72 -5.33 -0.33 17.29
C ALA A 72 -6.14 -1.35 16.47
N ALA A 73 -5.48 -2.13 15.61
CA ALA A 73 -6.15 -3.23 14.91
C ALA A 73 -6.63 -4.31 15.89
N GLY A 74 -5.82 -4.66 16.90
CA GLY A 74 -6.22 -5.58 17.97
C GLY A 74 -7.44 -5.09 18.75
N GLU A 75 -7.50 -3.79 19.07
CA GLU A 75 -8.65 -3.15 19.75
C GLU A 75 -9.93 -3.16 18.88
N LEU A 76 -9.79 -3.10 17.56
CA LEU A 76 -10.92 -3.28 16.62
C LEU A 76 -11.39 -4.75 16.55
N GLY A 77 -10.57 -5.70 16.97
CA GLY A 77 -10.92 -7.12 17.03
C GLY A 77 -10.04 -8.04 16.19
N GLY A 78 -8.95 -7.55 15.61
CA GLY A 78 -8.00 -8.31 14.81
C GLY A 78 -7.48 -7.58 13.57
N LEU A 79 -6.90 -8.33 12.63
CA LEU A 79 -6.43 -7.78 11.35
C LEU A 79 -6.56 -8.84 10.27
N ASP A 80 -7.34 -8.55 9.23
CA ASP A 80 -7.51 -9.44 8.08
C ASP A 80 -6.59 -9.07 6.92
N VAL A 81 -6.32 -7.77 6.73
CA VAL A 81 -5.49 -7.29 5.62
C VAL A 81 -4.57 -6.17 6.07
N LEU A 82 -3.28 -6.32 5.76
CA LEU A 82 -2.29 -5.25 5.83
C LEU A 82 -1.95 -4.78 4.42
N VAL A 83 -2.14 -3.48 4.13
CA VAL A 83 -1.73 -2.84 2.88
C VAL A 83 -0.54 -1.92 3.15
N SER A 84 0.65 -2.35 2.75
CA SER A 84 1.88 -1.55 2.78
C SER A 84 1.91 -0.64 1.56
N ASN A 85 1.35 0.57 1.71
CA ASN A 85 1.21 1.56 0.63
C ASN A 85 2.09 2.82 0.84
N ALA A 86 2.44 3.18 2.07
CA ALA A 86 3.35 4.30 2.34
C ALA A 86 4.65 4.16 1.53
N SER A 87 5.09 5.25 0.90
CA SER A 87 6.24 5.21 -0.01
C SER A 87 7.01 6.53 -0.01
N ALA A 88 8.33 6.44 -0.25
CA ALA A 88 9.24 7.54 -0.48
C ALA A 88 10.00 7.33 -1.80
N LEU A 89 10.24 8.42 -2.54
CA LEU A 89 10.95 8.40 -3.82
C LEU A 89 12.48 8.38 -3.65
N GLY A 90 12.97 8.95 -2.56
CA GLY A 90 14.41 9.12 -2.29
C GLY A 90 15.04 10.32 -3.00
N ALA A 91 14.39 10.86 -4.00
CA ALA A 91 14.72 12.15 -4.63
C ALA A 91 13.47 12.75 -5.26
N GLU A 92 13.28 14.05 -5.13
CA GLU A 92 12.15 14.79 -5.69
C GLU A 92 12.64 16.08 -6.33
N PRO A 93 12.65 16.14 -7.70
CA PRO A 93 12.27 15.09 -8.65
C PRO A 93 13.28 13.94 -8.71
N LEU A 94 12.89 12.86 -9.37
CA LEU A 94 13.78 11.72 -9.61
C LEU A 94 14.99 12.13 -10.47
N VAL A 95 16.15 11.58 -10.15
CA VAL A 95 17.43 11.92 -10.79
C VAL A 95 18.16 10.67 -11.28
N ARG A 96 19.09 10.85 -12.22
CA ARG A 96 19.97 9.77 -12.70
C ARG A 96 20.79 9.21 -11.54
N LEU A 97 21.19 7.94 -11.62
CA LEU A 97 21.94 7.26 -10.56
C LEU A 97 23.24 8.00 -10.17
N GLU A 98 23.93 8.65 -11.13
CA GLU A 98 25.13 9.44 -10.86
C GLU A 98 24.89 10.64 -9.91
N GLY A 99 23.64 11.19 -9.92
CA GLY A 99 23.22 12.32 -9.09
C GLY A 99 22.34 11.92 -7.90
N LEU A 100 22.05 10.61 -7.70
CA LEU A 100 21.18 10.17 -6.63
C LEU A 100 21.84 10.37 -5.26
N PRO A 101 21.26 11.19 -4.36
CA PRO A 101 21.79 11.33 -3.01
C PRO A 101 21.71 10.00 -2.26
N LEU A 102 22.82 9.51 -1.70
CA LEU A 102 22.81 8.27 -0.93
C LEU A 102 21.92 8.34 0.32
N ALA A 103 21.71 9.53 0.89
CA ALA A 103 20.73 9.75 1.95
C ALA A 103 19.31 9.49 1.47
N GLY A 104 18.97 9.97 0.26
CA GLY A 104 17.66 9.73 -0.34
C GLY A 104 17.43 8.24 -0.67
N LEU A 105 18.45 7.54 -1.18
CA LEU A 105 18.35 6.09 -1.37
C LEU A 105 18.08 5.36 -0.03
N ARG A 106 18.76 5.77 1.06
CA ARG A 106 18.51 5.19 2.39
C ARG A 106 17.08 5.47 2.85
N GLU A 107 16.57 6.69 2.63
CA GLU A 107 15.19 7.05 2.96
C GLU A 107 14.18 6.18 2.20
N ALA A 108 14.37 6.00 0.89
CA ALA A 108 13.51 5.12 0.09
C ALA A 108 13.54 3.67 0.60
N LEU A 109 14.71 3.13 0.89
CA LEU A 109 14.86 1.78 1.45
C LEU A 109 14.25 1.69 2.86
N GLU A 110 14.46 2.70 3.71
CA GLU A 110 13.91 2.71 5.07
C GLU A 110 12.38 2.71 5.05
N THR A 111 11.77 3.58 4.24
CA THR A 111 10.30 3.69 4.18
C THR A 111 9.68 2.50 3.43
N ASN A 112 10.19 2.19 2.22
CA ASN A 112 9.52 1.26 1.32
C ASN A 112 9.81 -0.21 1.67
N VAL A 113 10.92 -0.49 2.37
CA VAL A 113 11.40 -1.86 2.62
C VAL A 113 11.45 -2.17 4.11
N VAL A 114 12.29 -1.43 4.87
CA VAL A 114 12.54 -1.73 6.28
C VAL A 114 11.28 -1.52 7.12
N ALA A 115 10.62 -0.38 6.95
CA ALA A 115 9.38 -0.08 7.68
C ALA A 115 8.23 -1.03 7.29
N ALA A 116 8.10 -1.36 6.00
CA ALA A 116 7.11 -2.32 5.52
C ALA A 116 7.31 -3.71 6.14
N LEU A 117 8.56 -4.22 6.13
CA LEU A 117 8.89 -5.49 6.77
C LEU A 117 8.65 -5.44 8.29
N GLY A 118 9.08 -4.36 8.96
CA GLY A 118 8.87 -4.20 10.40
C GLY A 118 7.39 -4.21 10.78
N LEU A 119 6.53 -3.55 9.98
CA LEU A 119 5.08 -3.56 10.22
C LEU A 119 4.48 -4.95 9.96
N VAL A 120 4.92 -5.66 8.93
CA VAL A 120 4.51 -7.06 8.69
C VAL A 120 4.87 -7.93 9.89
N GLN A 121 6.12 -7.88 10.38
CA GLN A 121 6.58 -8.67 11.53
C GLN A 121 5.73 -8.43 12.77
N GLU A 122 5.38 -7.18 13.06
CA GLU A 122 4.53 -6.80 14.20
C GLU A 122 3.08 -7.23 13.99
N ALA A 123 2.56 -7.24 12.75
CA ALA A 123 1.19 -7.60 12.41
C ALA A 123 0.96 -9.12 12.24
N LEU A 124 2.01 -9.92 12.01
CA LEU A 124 1.91 -11.37 11.77
C LEU A 124 1.05 -12.12 12.79
N PRO A 125 1.13 -11.86 14.11
CA PRO A 125 0.27 -12.58 15.07
C PRO A 125 -1.23 -12.37 14.80
N LEU A 126 -1.66 -11.17 14.46
CA LEU A 126 -3.05 -10.86 14.13
C LEU A 126 -3.46 -11.43 12.78
N LEU A 127 -2.60 -11.32 11.78
CA LEU A 127 -2.84 -11.87 10.44
C LEU A 127 -2.97 -13.39 10.46
N ARG A 128 -2.10 -14.08 11.21
CA ARG A 128 -2.17 -15.55 11.40
C ARG A 128 -3.42 -16.00 12.13
N ALA A 129 -3.96 -15.18 13.03
CA ALA A 129 -5.20 -15.46 13.77
C ALA A 129 -6.45 -15.26 12.90
N SER A 130 -6.36 -14.51 11.81
CA SER A 130 -7.46 -14.31 10.87
C SER A 130 -7.65 -15.53 9.97
N ALA A 131 -8.92 -15.93 9.77
CA ALA A 131 -9.27 -16.96 8.79
C ALA A 131 -9.00 -16.52 7.32
N ALA A 132 -8.79 -15.21 7.11
CA ALA A 132 -8.61 -14.62 5.80
C ALA A 132 -7.37 -13.69 5.73
N GLY A 133 -6.36 -13.95 6.56
CA GLY A 133 -5.17 -13.12 6.67
C GLY A 133 -4.47 -12.89 5.32
N ALA A 134 -4.12 -11.63 5.04
CA ALA A 134 -3.42 -11.28 3.82
C ALA A 134 -2.51 -10.04 3.98
N VAL A 135 -1.46 -10.00 3.18
CA VAL A 135 -0.55 -8.86 3.03
C VAL A 135 -0.58 -8.41 1.57
N VAL A 136 -0.77 -7.12 1.37
CA VAL A 136 -0.67 -6.46 0.07
C VAL A 136 0.46 -5.45 0.13
N THR A 137 1.48 -5.60 -0.69
CA THR A 137 2.51 -4.58 -0.90
C THR A 137 2.23 -3.83 -2.19
N VAL A 138 2.27 -2.49 -2.14
CA VAL A 138 2.14 -1.67 -3.34
C VAL A 138 3.49 -1.61 -4.03
N SER A 139 3.59 -2.30 -5.15
CA SER A 139 4.76 -2.36 -6.03
C SER A 139 4.76 -1.22 -7.05
N SER A 140 5.52 -1.36 -8.11
CA SER A 140 5.59 -0.50 -9.30
C SER A 140 6.18 -1.30 -10.45
N ASP A 141 5.89 -0.91 -11.69
CA ASP A 141 6.58 -1.39 -12.88
C ASP A 141 8.10 -1.13 -12.79
N ALA A 142 8.51 -0.01 -12.17
CA ALA A 142 9.91 0.30 -11.90
C ALA A 142 10.65 -0.74 -11.02
N ALA A 143 9.94 -1.66 -10.38
CA ALA A 143 10.55 -2.80 -9.68
C ALA A 143 11.11 -3.85 -10.65
N ALA A 144 10.56 -3.93 -11.87
CA ALA A 144 10.90 -4.93 -12.88
C ALA A 144 11.53 -4.30 -14.14
N GLU A 145 11.12 -3.09 -14.51
CA GLU A 145 11.55 -2.42 -15.74
C GLU A 145 12.58 -1.32 -15.46
N PRO A 146 13.64 -1.21 -16.28
CA PRO A 146 14.74 -0.27 -16.06
C PRO A 146 14.43 1.11 -16.68
N TYR A 147 13.74 1.97 -15.97
CA TYR A 147 13.51 3.34 -16.41
C TYR A 147 14.65 4.28 -15.98
N PRO A 148 15.16 5.16 -16.89
CA PRO A 148 16.09 6.22 -16.51
C PRO A 148 15.51 7.08 -15.38
N THR A 149 16.34 7.47 -14.42
CA THR A 149 16.01 8.24 -13.19
C THR A 149 15.30 7.48 -12.07
N TRP A 150 14.63 6.37 -12.35
CA TRP A 150 13.87 5.60 -11.36
C TRP A 150 14.72 4.62 -10.53
N GLY A 151 16.04 4.58 -10.72
CA GLY A 151 16.91 3.55 -10.15
C GLY A 151 16.86 3.39 -8.63
N GLY A 152 16.79 4.50 -7.88
CA GLY A 152 16.69 4.43 -6.41
C GLY A 152 15.35 3.91 -5.92
N TYR A 153 14.27 4.47 -6.46
CA TYR A 153 12.90 4.04 -6.15
C TYR A 153 12.66 2.60 -6.63
N GLY A 154 12.99 2.30 -7.89
CA GLY A 154 12.83 0.96 -8.46
C GLY A 154 13.57 -0.11 -7.68
N ALA A 155 14.82 0.16 -7.25
CA ALA A 155 15.56 -0.76 -6.39
C ALA A 155 14.83 -1.04 -5.07
N SER A 156 14.22 -0.02 -4.45
CA SER A 156 13.44 -0.22 -3.22
C SER A 156 12.18 -1.05 -3.45
N LYS A 157 11.49 -0.85 -4.59
CA LYS A 157 10.28 -1.60 -4.94
C LYS A 157 10.62 -3.05 -5.33
N ALA A 158 11.74 -3.28 -6.03
CA ALA A 158 12.24 -4.63 -6.32
C ALA A 158 12.58 -5.40 -5.03
N ALA A 159 13.23 -4.73 -4.06
CA ALA A 159 13.49 -5.32 -2.76
C ALA A 159 12.20 -5.67 -2.00
N LEU A 160 11.19 -4.78 -2.03
CA LEU A 160 9.88 -5.03 -1.42
C LEU A 160 9.17 -6.21 -2.07
N ASP A 161 9.19 -6.33 -3.41
CA ASP A 161 8.60 -7.45 -4.15
C ASP A 161 9.26 -8.77 -3.78
N GLN A 162 10.58 -8.80 -3.64
CA GLN A 162 11.31 -10.00 -3.22
C GLN A 162 10.95 -10.40 -1.78
N LEU A 163 10.83 -9.43 -0.86
CA LEU A 163 10.39 -9.72 0.51
C LEU A 163 8.96 -10.27 0.53
N ALA A 164 8.06 -9.70 -0.27
CA ALA A 164 6.68 -10.20 -0.38
C ALA A 164 6.64 -11.63 -0.92
N ALA A 165 7.45 -11.96 -1.94
CA ALA A 165 7.53 -13.31 -2.49
C ALA A 165 8.02 -14.33 -1.45
N VAL A 166 9.10 -14.00 -0.72
CA VAL A 166 9.64 -14.87 0.34
C VAL A 166 8.62 -15.04 1.47
N LEU A 167 7.98 -13.95 1.91
CA LEU A 167 6.95 -14.01 2.94
C LEU A 167 5.79 -14.94 2.56
N GLY A 168 5.42 -14.96 1.27
CA GLY A 168 4.38 -15.86 0.77
C GLY A 168 4.74 -17.34 0.89
N GLU A 169 6.02 -17.68 0.73
CA GLU A 169 6.53 -19.06 0.93
C GLU A 169 6.66 -19.42 2.43
N GLU A 170 7.08 -18.47 3.25
CA GLU A 170 7.24 -18.67 4.70
C GLU A 170 5.90 -18.75 5.45
N GLU A 171 4.85 -18.09 4.93
CA GLU A 171 3.51 -17.99 5.53
C GLU A 171 2.42 -18.61 4.64
N PRO A 172 2.40 -19.94 4.43
CA PRO A 172 1.46 -20.59 3.51
C PRO A 172 -0.03 -20.43 3.94
N GLY A 173 -0.27 -20.07 5.20
CA GLY A 173 -1.61 -19.74 5.72
C GLY A 173 -2.12 -18.36 5.31
N LEU A 174 -1.24 -17.48 4.87
CA LEU A 174 -1.58 -16.13 4.42
C LEU A 174 -1.65 -16.03 2.90
N ARG A 175 -2.30 -15.00 2.41
CA ARG A 175 -2.12 -14.55 1.02
C ARG A 175 -1.21 -13.34 1.00
N VAL A 176 -0.16 -13.41 0.19
CA VAL A 176 0.79 -12.30 0.03
C VAL A 176 0.82 -11.90 -1.43
N TRP A 177 0.51 -10.63 -1.71
CA TRP A 177 0.48 -10.08 -3.05
C TRP A 177 1.30 -8.80 -3.15
N ALA A 178 2.15 -8.72 -4.17
CA ALA A 178 2.77 -7.49 -4.62
C ALA A 178 1.95 -6.95 -5.79
N VAL A 179 1.38 -5.76 -5.67
CA VAL A 179 0.48 -5.19 -6.68
C VAL A 179 1.09 -3.94 -7.27
N ASP A 180 1.35 -3.99 -8.56
CA ASP A 180 1.71 -2.84 -9.36
C ASP A 180 0.44 -2.08 -9.76
N PRO A 181 0.22 -0.86 -9.25
CA PRO A 181 -0.99 -0.09 -9.54
C PRO A 181 -0.98 0.57 -10.92
N GLY A 182 0.19 0.63 -11.59
CA GLY A 182 0.42 1.46 -12.77
C GLY A 182 0.52 2.96 -12.44
N ASP A 183 0.70 3.77 -13.47
CA ASP A 183 0.79 5.21 -13.34
C ASP A 183 -0.54 5.84 -12.94
N MET A 184 -0.50 6.68 -11.92
CA MET A 184 -1.68 7.37 -11.39
C MET A 184 -1.42 8.86 -11.21
N GLY A 185 -2.46 9.68 -11.40
CA GLY A 185 -2.43 11.13 -11.17
C GLY A 185 -2.34 11.50 -9.68
N THR A 186 -1.29 11.06 -8.99
CA THR A 186 -1.05 11.31 -7.56
C THR A 186 0.03 12.36 -7.32
N ASP A 187 0.09 12.89 -6.10
CA ASP A 187 1.17 13.81 -5.72
C ASP A 187 2.54 13.13 -5.78
N LEU A 188 2.62 11.83 -5.46
CA LEU A 188 3.87 11.05 -5.57
C LEU A 188 4.37 11.05 -7.00
N TYR A 189 3.50 10.76 -7.97
CA TYR A 189 3.86 10.76 -9.39
C TYR A 189 4.29 12.15 -9.87
N LYS A 190 3.54 13.20 -9.49
CA LYS A 190 3.89 14.58 -9.83
C LYS A 190 5.23 15.02 -9.24
N ALA A 191 5.56 14.57 -8.03
CA ALA A 191 6.87 14.84 -7.41
C ALA A 191 8.00 14.05 -8.10
N ALA A 192 7.72 12.83 -8.56
CA ALA A 192 8.68 12.00 -9.30
C ALA A 192 9.03 12.60 -10.65
N VAL A 193 8.02 13.05 -11.41
CA VAL A 193 8.16 13.51 -12.80
C VAL A 193 7.36 14.82 -13.02
N PRO A 194 7.80 15.96 -12.45
CA PRO A 194 7.04 17.20 -12.50
C PRO A 194 6.87 17.78 -13.91
N GLY A 195 7.68 17.33 -14.88
CA GLY A 195 7.57 17.73 -16.29
C GLY A 195 6.57 16.91 -17.11
N ASP A 196 6.02 15.83 -16.57
CA ASP A 196 5.00 15.05 -17.25
C ASP A 196 3.64 15.75 -17.11
N THR A 197 3.07 16.15 -18.24
CA THR A 197 1.76 16.82 -18.34
C THR A 197 0.68 15.90 -18.88
N GLU A 198 0.99 14.64 -19.19
CA GLU A 198 -0.01 13.70 -19.68
C GLU A 198 -1.04 13.36 -18.56
N PRO A 199 -2.33 13.36 -18.89
CA PRO A 199 -3.35 12.96 -17.96
C PRO A 199 -3.15 11.50 -17.52
N ARG A 200 -3.08 11.26 -16.19
CA ARG A 200 -3.03 9.93 -15.62
C ARG A 200 -4.36 9.59 -14.93
N PRO A 201 -4.79 8.32 -14.94
CA PRO A 201 -6.02 7.92 -14.25
C PRO A 201 -5.92 8.24 -12.75
N GLY A 202 -7.04 8.59 -12.14
CA GLY A 202 -7.10 8.78 -10.69
C GLY A 202 -6.94 7.47 -9.93
N PRO A 203 -6.42 7.48 -8.70
CA PRO A 203 -6.25 6.28 -7.89
C PRO A 203 -7.58 5.56 -7.60
N GLU A 204 -8.71 6.25 -7.68
CA GLU A 204 -10.06 5.69 -7.52
C GLU A 204 -10.39 4.67 -8.62
N SER A 205 -9.81 4.81 -9.82
CA SER A 205 -10.01 3.85 -10.92
C SER A 205 -9.20 2.56 -10.73
N VAL A 206 -8.16 2.61 -9.90
CA VAL A 206 -7.26 1.48 -9.62
C VAL A 206 -7.71 0.70 -8.37
N ALA A 207 -8.29 1.35 -7.38
CA ALA A 207 -8.74 0.73 -6.14
C ALA A 207 -9.63 -0.53 -6.35
N PRO A 208 -10.54 -0.61 -7.36
CA PRO A 208 -11.30 -1.82 -7.62
C PRO A 208 -10.46 -3.07 -7.93
N ALA A 209 -9.26 -2.93 -8.49
CA ALA A 209 -8.36 -4.07 -8.71
C ALA A 209 -7.94 -4.74 -7.40
N PHE A 210 -7.59 -3.94 -6.40
CA PHE A 210 -7.23 -4.42 -5.07
C PHE A 210 -8.42 -5.08 -4.35
N VAL A 211 -9.61 -4.50 -4.49
CA VAL A 211 -10.82 -5.11 -3.94
C VAL A 211 -11.07 -6.49 -4.55
N ARG A 212 -10.96 -6.61 -5.87
CA ARG A 212 -11.11 -7.92 -6.56
C ARG A 212 -10.06 -8.93 -6.09
N LEU A 213 -8.82 -8.50 -5.90
CA LEU A 213 -7.75 -9.34 -5.37
C LEU A 213 -8.14 -9.92 -4.00
N LEU A 214 -8.66 -9.07 -3.12
CA LEU A 214 -9.12 -9.47 -1.78
C LEU A 214 -10.35 -10.38 -1.81
N GLU A 215 -11.30 -10.14 -2.72
CA GLU A 215 -12.52 -10.93 -2.87
C GLU A 215 -12.24 -12.31 -3.51
N ARG A 216 -11.41 -12.35 -4.57
CA ARG A 216 -11.11 -13.58 -5.31
C ARG A 216 -10.04 -14.44 -4.66
N ARG A 217 -9.16 -13.82 -3.88
CA ARG A 217 -8.04 -14.48 -3.17
C ARG A 217 -7.22 -15.43 -4.08
N PRO A 218 -6.70 -14.98 -5.22
CA PRO A 218 -5.87 -15.83 -6.07
C PRO A 218 -4.60 -16.28 -5.33
N ALA A 219 -3.80 -17.12 -5.96
CA ALA A 219 -2.49 -17.51 -5.44
C ALA A 219 -1.64 -16.27 -5.08
N GLY A 220 -0.73 -16.40 -4.11
CA GLY A 220 0.24 -15.36 -3.82
C GLY A 220 1.11 -15.05 -5.02
N GLY A 221 1.64 -13.83 -5.10
CA GLY A 221 2.51 -13.42 -6.20
C GLY A 221 2.39 -11.96 -6.59
N ARG A 222 3.02 -11.60 -7.73
CA ARG A 222 2.99 -10.25 -8.28
C ARG A 222 1.88 -10.10 -9.31
N TYR A 223 1.11 -9.03 -9.20
CA TYR A 223 -0.01 -8.70 -10.07
C TYR A 223 0.07 -7.26 -10.56
N ALA A 224 -0.33 -7.02 -11.81
CA ALA A 224 -0.62 -5.69 -12.32
C ALA A 224 -2.12 -5.39 -12.11
N ALA A 225 -2.45 -4.21 -11.57
CA ALA A 225 -3.83 -3.80 -11.34
C ALA A 225 -4.66 -3.80 -12.63
N ALA A 226 -4.07 -3.41 -13.76
CA ALA A 226 -4.71 -3.44 -15.07
C ALA A 226 -5.20 -4.85 -15.43
N ALA A 227 -4.36 -5.89 -15.23
CA ALA A 227 -4.73 -7.29 -15.52
C ALA A 227 -5.91 -7.75 -14.64
N LEU A 228 -5.91 -7.36 -13.36
CA LEU A 228 -7.02 -7.66 -12.44
C LEU A 228 -8.34 -6.99 -12.85
N LEU A 229 -8.27 -5.85 -13.56
CA LEU A 229 -9.45 -5.16 -14.09
C LEU A 229 -9.99 -5.77 -15.38
N GLU A 230 -9.11 -6.24 -16.27
CA GLU A 230 -9.47 -6.81 -17.58
C GLU A 230 -10.14 -8.20 -17.52
N GLU A 231 -9.82 -9.00 -16.51
CA GLU A 231 -10.42 -10.34 -16.35
C GLU A 231 -11.94 -10.34 -16.21
N THR A 232 -12.56 -9.17 -15.98
CA THR A 232 -14.02 -9.04 -15.85
C THR A 232 -14.75 -9.05 -17.19
N ASP A 233 -14.13 -8.54 -18.26
CA ASP A 233 -14.77 -8.45 -19.58
C ASP A 233 -14.85 -9.81 -20.29
N ARG A 234 -13.98 -10.74 -19.90
CA ARG A 234 -13.96 -12.10 -20.52
C ARG A 234 -14.91 -13.09 -19.85
N GLY A 235 -15.33 -12.83 -18.61
CA GLY A 235 -16.26 -13.71 -17.87
C GLY A 235 -17.75 -13.35 -18.03
N GLN A 236 -18.07 -12.24 -18.73
CA GLN A 236 -19.45 -11.78 -18.99
C GLN A 236 -19.87 -11.88 -20.47
N ARG A 237 -19.09 -12.56 -21.31
CA ARG A 237 -19.46 -12.84 -22.71
C ARG A 237 -19.77 -14.29 -22.92
#